data_414a98451740cefc9fc17aaf6de60910
#
_entry.id   414a98451740cefc9fc17aaf6de60910
#
_cell.length_a   1.000
_cell.length_b   1.000
_cell.length_c   1.000
_cell.angle_alpha   90.00
_cell.angle_beta   90.00
_cell.angle_gamma   90.00
#
_symmetry.space_group_name_H-M   'P 1'
#
loop_
_entity.id
_entity.type
_entity.pdbx_description
1 polymer ?
#
loop_
_entity_poly.entity_id
_entity_poly.type
_entity_poly.pdbx_seq_one_letter_code
_entity_poly.pdbx_strand_id
1 'polypeptide(L)'
;PTHGGKDILVGDVERLRQLVVGLCAPATPLFVFGHSMGSFVVRVYLSLYGDRVGGGIICGTGTVPAATSRVGGALARLVARVCGADHRSSLLHSLAEGAYGRAIEGARTDYDWLSHNRENVQRYLADDACGFAFGAGGYATLADLTAEACSLECAQRVPHALPLLYVSGSED
;
A
#
# COMPACT_ATOMS: atom_id res chain seq x y z
N PRO A 1 12.89 4.76 5.63
CA PRO A 1 13.25 4.29 6.98
C PRO A 1 13.06 2.79 7.11
N THR A 2 13.88 2.12 7.93
CA THR A 2 13.78 0.68 8.22
C THR A 2 12.86 0.38 9.40
N HIS A 3 12.51 1.41 10.17
CA HIS A 3 11.58 1.36 11.31
C HIS A 3 10.69 2.59 11.30
N GLY A 4 9.44 2.45 11.73
CA GLY A 4 8.47 3.54 11.82
C GLY A 4 7.99 4.10 10.48
N GLY A 5 8.38 3.51 9.34
CA GLY A 5 7.98 4.03 8.02
C GLY A 5 6.47 3.99 7.78
N LYS A 6 5.79 2.95 8.28
CA LYS A 6 4.33 2.86 8.20
C LYS A 6 3.63 3.99 8.97
N ASP A 7 4.15 4.33 10.14
CA ASP A 7 3.56 5.37 11.00
C ASP A 7 3.73 6.75 10.36
N ILE A 8 4.85 6.97 9.66
CA ILE A 8 5.07 8.17 8.86
C ILE A 8 4.04 8.25 7.73
N LEU A 9 3.88 7.17 6.94
CA LEU A 9 2.90 7.14 5.84
C LEU A 9 1.48 7.42 6.32
N VAL A 10 1.05 6.76 7.39
CA VAL A 10 -0.28 6.96 7.97
C VAL A 10 -0.43 8.37 8.57
N GLY A 11 0.61 8.86 9.23
CA GLY A 11 0.65 10.23 9.76
C GLY A 11 0.59 11.30 8.67
N ASP A 12 1.18 11.05 7.52
CA ASP A 12 1.13 11.97 6.37
C ASP A 12 -0.29 12.03 5.77
N VAL A 13 -1.03 10.92 5.75
CA VAL A 13 -2.47 10.94 5.37
C VAL A 13 -3.27 11.82 6.33
N GLU A 14 -3.03 11.73 7.64
CA GLU A 14 -3.71 12.60 8.61
C GLU A 14 -3.33 14.09 8.44
N ARG A 15 -2.07 14.39 8.18
CA ARG A 15 -1.62 15.76 7.87
C ARG A 15 -2.31 16.30 6.61
N LEU A 16 -2.38 15.47 5.56
CA LEU A 16 -3.08 15.83 4.33
C LEU A 16 -4.57 16.10 4.59
N ARG A 17 -5.24 15.22 5.36
CA ARG A 17 -6.63 15.44 5.75
C ARG A 17 -6.82 16.78 6.46
N GLN A 18 -5.95 17.11 7.41
CA GLN A 18 -6.02 18.39 8.13
C GLN A 18 -5.89 19.61 7.20
N LEU A 19 -4.98 19.53 6.21
CA LEU A 19 -4.84 20.57 5.20
C LEU A 19 -6.10 20.71 4.35
N VAL A 20 -6.66 19.57 3.87
CA VAL A 20 -7.87 19.57 3.04
C VAL A 20 -9.08 20.11 3.80
N VAL A 21 -9.26 19.73 5.08
CA VAL A 21 -10.34 20.29 5.91
C VAL A 21 -10.26 21.82 6.01
N GLY A 22 -9.04 22.37 6.12
CA GLY A 22 -8.84 23.82 6.15
C GLY A 22 -9.21 24.54 4.84
N LEU A 23 -9.34 23.80 3.74
CA LEU A 23 -9.71 24.33 2.41
C LEU A 23 -11.18 24.10 2.05
N CYS A 24 -11.89 23.25 2.79
CA CYS A 24 -13.28 22.90 2.53
C CYS A 24 -14.24 23.76 3.33
N ALA A 25 -15.50 23.85 2.88
CA ALA A 25 -16.58 24.44 3.66
C ALA A 25 -16.79 23.65 4.97
N PRO A 26 -17.24 24.31 6.07
CA PRO A 26 -17.53 23.63 7.31
C PRO A 26 -18.48 22.43 7.11
N ALA A 27 -18.20 21.34 7.80
CA ALA A 27 -18.97 20.09 7.76
C ALA A 27 -18.97 19.34 6.40
N THR A 28 -18.07 19.68 5.46
CA THR A 28 -17.88 18.89 4.25
C THR A 28 -17.38 17.48 4.61
N PRO A 29 -18.11 16.40 4.27
CA PRO A 29 -17.65 15.04 4.55
C PRO A 29 -16.44 14.70 3.68
N LEU A 30 -15.39 14.17 4.30
CA LEU A 30 -14.20 13.68 3.60
C LEU A 30 -14.22 12.16 3.58
N PHE A 31 -13.86 11.61 2.43
CA PHE A 31 -13.67 10.19 2.25
C PHE A 31 -12.21 9.92 1.91
N VAL A 32 -11.67 8.82 2.42
CA VAL A 32 -10.32 8.39 2.07
C VAL A 32 -10.38 7.25 1.07
N PHE A 33 -9.55 7.32 0.02
CA PHE A 33 -9.41 6.31 -1.01
C PHE A 33 -7.99 5.75 -0.99
N GLY A 34 -7.86 4.43 -1.00
CA GLY A 34 -6.58 3.75 -1.13
C GLY A 34 -6.63 2.63 -2.16
N HIS A 35 -5.67 2.62 -3.09
CA HIS A 35 -5.51 1.59 -4.10
C HIS A 35 -4.23 0.79 -3.86
N SER A 36 -4.27 -0.52 -4.04
CA SER A 36 -3.12 -1.43 -3.90
C SER A 36 -2.41 -1.22 -2.56
N MET A 37 -1.13 -0.86 -2.53
CA MET A 37 -0.41 -0.52 -1.29
C MET A 37 -1.12 0.59 -0.49
N GLY A 38 -1.71 1.58 -1.16
CA GLY A 38 -2.50 2.63 -0.51
C GLY A 38 -3.72 2.09 0.22
N SER A 39 -4.27 0.95 -0.18
CA SER A 39 -5.38 0.29 0.51
C SER A 39 -4.97 -0.19 1.91
N PHE A 40 -3.75 -0.69 2.08
CA PHE A 40 -3.22 -1.05 3.40
C PHE A 40 -2.98 0.18 4.27
N VAL A 41 -2.48 1.29 3.68
CA VAL A 41 -2.34 2.57 4.38
C VAL A 41 -3.69 3.05 4.90
N VAL A 42 -4.73 3.04 4.05
CA VAL A 42 -6.09 3.45 4.42
C VAL A 42 -6.66 2.54 5.50
N ARG A 43 -6.48 1.22 5.44
CA ARG A 43 -6.95 0.29 6.49
C ARG A 43 -6.36 0.62 7.86
N VAL A 44 -5.04 0.86 7.93
CA VAL A 44 -4.38 1.29 9.18
C VAL A 44 -4.84 2.70 9.58
N TYR A 45 -4.94 3.63 8.63
CA TYR A 45 -5.45 4.97 8.89
C TYR A 45 -6.85 4.96 9.51
N LEU A 46 -7.78 4.19 8.94
CA LEU A 46 -9.15 4.08 9.46
C LEU A 46 -9.22 3.45 10.85
N SER A 47 -8.27 2.57 11.19
CA SER A 47 -8.20 1.99 12.53
C SER A 47 -7.75 3.00 13.60
N LEU A 48 -7.09 4.10 13.20
CA LEU A 48 -6.56 5.12 14.10
C LEU A 48 -7.36 6.42 14.08
N TYR A 49 -7.93 6.76 12.92
CA TYR A 49 -8.54 8.07 12.64
C TYR A 49 -9.90 7.95 11.93
N GLY A 50 -10.52 6.77 11.95
CA GLY A 50 -11.78 6.53 11.24
C GLY A 50 -12.95 7.41 11.70
N ASP A 51 -12.91 7.90 12.93
CA ASP A 51 -13.87 8.87 13.49
C ASP A 51 -13.78 10.26 12.85
N ARG A 52 -12.73 10.54 12.08
CA ARG A 52 -12.46 11.85 11.49
C ARG A 52 -12.85 11.96 10.01
N VAL A 53 -13.40 10.90 9.45
CA VAL A 53 -13.78 10.82 8.04
C VAL A 53 -15.18 10.29 7.86
N GLY A 54 -15.81 10.61 6.73
CA GLY A 54 -17.16 10.16 6.40
C GLY A 54 -17.21 8.72 5.84
N GLY A 55 -16.07 8.13 5.52
CA GLY A 55 -15.98 6.75 5.02
C GLY A 55 -14.64 6.46 4.35
N GLY A 56 -14.46 5.19 3.95
CA GLY A 56 -13.27 4.71 3.26
C GLY A 56 -13.57 3.89 2.02
N ILE A 57 -12.77 4.06 0.97
CA ILE A 57 -12.80 3.26 -0.25
C ILE A 57 -11.50 2.49 -0.36
N ILE A 58 -11.57 1.17 -0.37
CA ILE A 58 -10.46 0.24 -0.35
C ILE A 58 -10.50 -0.53 -1.67
N CYS A 59 -9.54 -0.21 -2.56
CA CYS A 59 -9.52 -0.71 -3.93
C CYS A 59 -8.31 -1.62 -4.17
N GLY A 60 -8.48 -2.76 -4.84
CA GLY A 60 -7.40 -3.69 -5.18
C GLY A 60 -6.58 -4.08 -3.95
N THR A 61 -7.24 -4.43 -2.85
CA THR A 61 -6.58 -4.79 -1.60
C THR A 61 -6.35 -6.30 -1.54
N GLY A 62 -5.36 -6.71 -0.77
CA GLY A 62 -5.07 -8.12 -0.56
C GLY A 62 -5.07 -8.52 0.90
N THR A 63 -4.76 -9.80 1.13
CA THR A 63 -4.48 -10.35 2.45
C THR A 63 -3.10 -11.00 2.43
N VAL A 64 -2.24 -10.57 3.35
CA VAL A 64 -0.90 -11.14 3.51
C VAL A 64 -0.85 -11.82 4.88
N PRO A 65 -0.53 -13.14 4.93
CA PRO A 65 -0.36 -13.83 6.21
C PRO A 65 0.70 -13.15 7.08
N ALA A 66 0.41 -13.00 8.37
CA ALA A 66 1.32 -12.32 9.30
C ALA A 66 2.74 -12.92 9.33
N ALA A 67 2.86 -14.25 9.17
CA ALA A 67 4.15 -14.92 9.07
C ALA A 67 4.95 -14.47 7.85
N THR A 68 4.30 -14.36 6.68
CA THR A 68 4.90 -13.89 5.44
C THR A 68 5.42 -12.46 5.59
N SER A 69 4.60 -11.56 6.13
CA SER A 69 4.99 -10.17 6.39
C SER A 69 6.18 -10.10 7.36
N ARG A 70 6.17 -10.89 8.44
CA ARG A 70 7.28 -10.91 9.42
C ARG A 70 8.59 -11.39 8.82
N VAL A 71 8.56 -12.48 8.07
CA VAL A 71 9.75 -13.04 7.41
C VAL A 71 10.26 -12.06 6.34
N GLY A 72 9.39 -11.56 5.48
CA GLY A 72 9.75 -10.56 4.48
C GLY A 72 10.34 -9.29 5.08
N GLY A 73 9.74 -8.79 6.16
CA GLY A 73 10.24 -7.63 6.88
C GLY A 73 11.59 -7.87 7.56
N ALA A 74 11.82 -9.05 8.14
CA ALA A 74 13.11 -9.41 8.73
C ALA A 74 14.21 -9.46 7.65
N LEU A 75 13.93 -10.07 6.50
CA LEU A 75 14.84 -10.13 5.36
C LEU A 75 15.14 -8.72 4.82
N ALA A 76 14.11 -7.91 4.62
CA ALA A 76 14.29 -6.53 4.14
C ALA A 76 15.13 -5.68 5.10
N ARG A 77 14.92 -5.82 6.41
CA ARG A 77 15.75 -5.14 7.43
C ARG A 77 17.19 -5.64 7.45
N LEU A 78 17.41 -6.94 7.24
CA LEU A 78 18.77 -7.48 7.13
C LEU A 78 19.49 -6.90 5.91
N VAL A 79 18.85 -6.89 4.74
CA VAL A 79 19.41 -6.29 3.52
C VAL A 79 19.68 -4.80 3.74
N ALA A 80 18.73 -4.07 4.36
CA ALA A 80 18.91 -2.65 4.66
C ALA A 80 20.08 -2.38 5.61
N ARG A 81 20.32 -3.28 6.56
CA ARG A 81 21.45 -3.15 7.52
C ARG A 81 22.79 -3.40 6.85
N VAL A 82 22.88 -4.33 5.92
CA VAL A 82 24.14 -4.74 5.27
C VAL A 82 24.45 -3.86 4.06
N CYS A 83 23.45 -3.56 3.24
CA CYS A 83 23.62 -2.88 1.95
C CYS A 83 23.13 -1.42 1.96
N GLY A 84 22.46 -0.99 3.02
CA GLY A 84 21.84 0.33 3.12
C GLY A 84 20.32 0.31 2.87
N ALA A 85 19.61 1.27 3.47
CA ALA A 85 18.13 1.35 3.37
C ALA A 85 17.64 1.63 1.94
N ASP A 86 18.43 2.35 1.17
CA ASP A 86 18.09 2.74 -0.22
C ASP A 86 18.54 1.71 -1.25
N HIS A 87 19.20 0.62 -0.81
CA HIS A 87 19.64 -0.45 -1.70
C HIS A 87 18.45 -1.14 -2.36
N ARG A 88 18.39 -1.09 -3.69
CA ARG A 88 17.36 -1.74 -4.51
C ARG A 88 17.75 -3.19 -4.75
N SER A 89 17.15 -4.10 -3.99
CA SER A 89 17.42 -5.54 -4.06
C SER A 89 16.46 -6.21 -5.04
N SER A 90 16.99 -6.85 -6.09
CA SER A 90 16.20 -7.65 -7.04
C SER A 90 15.50 -8.84 -6.35
N LEU A 91 16.12 -9.40 -5.32
CA LEU A 91 15.52 -10.47 -4.52
C LEU A 91 14.26 -9.97 -3.80
N LEU A 92 14.33 -8.82 -3.10
CA LEU A 92 13.18 -8.26 -2.40
C LEU A 92 12.07 -7.87 -3.37
N HIS A 93 12.41 -7.26 -4.51
CA HIS A 93 11.46 -6.94 -5.56
C HIS A 93 10.76 -8.18 -6.10
N SER A 94 11.52 -9.22 -6.45
CA SER A 94 10.96 -10.48 -6.97
C SER A 94 10.05 -11.18 -5.97
N LEU A 95 10.35 -11.12 -4.67
CA LEU A 95 9.52 -11.70 -3.62
C LEU A 95 8.22 -10.91 -3.39
N ALA A 96 8.26 -9.58 -3.53
CA ALA A 96 7.11 -8.72 -3.28
C ALA A 96 6.18 -8.62 -4.51
N GLU A 97 6.73 -8.49 -5.70
CA GLU A 97 5.98 -8.10 -6.90
C GLU A 97 6.14 -9.11 -8.06
N GLY A 98 7.19 -9.93 -8.04
CA GLY A 98 7.52 -10.82 -9.17
C GLY A 98 6.49 -11.91 -9.46
N ALA A 99 5.53 -12.16 -8.59
CA ALA A 99 4.43 -13.08 -8.84
C ALA A 99 3.40 -12.51 -9.84
N TYR A 100 3.17 -11.19 -9.81
CA TYR A 100 2.15 -10.55 -10.64
C TYR A 100 2.45 -10.66 -12.14
N GLY A 101 3.67 -10.29 -12.56
CA GLY A 101 4.06 -10.41 -13.97
C GLY A 101 4.06 -11.84 -14.48
N ARG A 102 4.42 -12.83 -13.64
CA ARG A 102 4.39 -14.24 -14.00
C ARG A 102 2.99 -14.85 -14.12
N ALA A 103 1.98 -14.21 -13.53
CA ALA A 103 0.60 -14.68 -13.60
C ALA A 103 -0.06 -14.41 -14.97
N ILE A 104 0.51 -13.51 -15.77
CA ILE A 104 -0.07 -13.13 -17.07
C ILE A 104 0.56 -13.97 -18.19
N GLU A 105 -0.26 -14.82 -18.81
CA GLU A 105 0.15 -15.60 -19.97
C GLU A 105 0.44 -14.69 -21.16
N GLY A 106 1.62 -14.88 -21.77
CA GLY A 106 2.04 -14.04 -22.90
C GLY A 106 2.40 -12.60 -22.55
N ALA A 107 2.71 -12.34 -21.27
CA ALA A 107 3.21 -11.03 -20.84
C ALA A 107 4.43 -10.61 -21.66
N ARG A 108 4.48 -9.35 -22.08
CA ARG A 108 5.57 -8.74 -22.86
C ARG A 108 6.43 -7.83 -22.01
N THR A 109 5.87 -7.39 -20.88
CA THR A 109 6.56 -6.59 -19.88
C THR A 109 6.25 -7.12 -18.48
N ASP A 110 7.06 -6.75 -17.51
CA ASP A 110 6.84 -7.11 -16.10
C ASP A 110 5.60 -6.42 -15.49
N TYR A 111 4.95 -5.53 -16.23
CA TYR A 111 3.83 -4.71 -15.79
C TYR A 111 2.53 -4.94 -16.58
N ASP A 112 2.47 -5.95 -17.44
CA ASP A 112 1.26 -6.27 -18.22
C ASP A 112 0.07 -6.68 -17.33
N TRP A 113 0.33 -7.04 -16.07
CA TRP A 113 -0.69 -7.34 -15.06
C TRP A 113 -1.47 -6.11 -14.58
N LEU A 114 -0.98 -4.90 -14.83
CA LEU A 114 -1.63 -3.66 -14.38
C LEU A 114 -2.91 -3.35 -15.16
N SER A 115 -3.01 -3.73 -16.42
CA SER A 115 -4.16 -3.38 -17.25
C SER A 115 -4.22 -4.20 -18.54
N HIS A 116 -5.43 -4.60 -18.95
CA HIS A 116 -5.68 -5.13 -20.29
C HIS A 116 -5.43 -4.09 -21.39
N ASN A 117 -5.53 -2.81 -21.08
CA ASN A 117 -5.23 -1.74 -22.02
C ASN A 117 -3.72 -1.49 -22.09
N ARG A 118 -3.13 -1.88 -23.24
CA ARG A 118 -1.69 -1.73 -23.52
C ARG A 118 -1.19 -0.30 -23.42
N GLU A 119 -2.00 0.67 -23.79
CA GLU A 119 -1.63 2.08 -23.70
C GLU A 119 -1.44 2.52 -22.25
N ASN A 120 -2.27 2.02 -21.32
CA ASN A 120 -2.10 2.27 -19.90
C ASN A 120 -0.77 1.69 -19.37
N VAL A 121 -0.44 0.46 -19.77
CA VAL A 121 0.85 -0.14 -19.41
C VAL A 121 2.03 0.66 -19.98
N GLN A 122 1.94 1.10 -21.24
CA GLN A 122 2.98 1.92 -21.86
C GLN A 122 3.14 3.29 -21.17
N ARG A 123 2.05 3.94 -20.79
CA ARG A 123 2.09 5.19 -20.01
C ARG A 123 2.75 4.98 -18.66
N TYR A 124 2.42 3.88 -17.98
CA TYR A 124 3.04 3.52 -16.70
C TYR A 124 4.55 3.32 -16.84
N LEU A 125 4.99 2.62 -17.89
CA LEU A 125 6.41 2.37 -18.16
C LEU A 125 7.18 3.63 -18.59
N ALA A 126 6.49 4.60 -19.18
CA ALA A 126 7.08 5.86 -19.64
C ALA A 126 7.16 6.92 -18.53
N ASP A 127 6.55 6.70 -17.39
CA ASP A 127 6.53 7.63 -16.27
C ASP A 127 7.66 7.28 -15.26
N ASP A 128 8.62 8.18 -15.11
CA ASP A 128 9.76 8.03 -14.18
C ASP A 128 9.32 7.90 -12.70
N ALA A 129 8.10 8.32 -12.37
CA ALA A 129 7.50 8.15 -11.06
C ALA A 129 6.85 6.77 -10.84
N CYS A 130 6.85 5.90 -11.86
CA CYS A 130 6.26 4.57 -11.86
C CYS A 130 7.31 3.47 -12.10
N GLY A 131 6.97 2.22 -11.80
CA GLY A 131 7.75 1.05 -12.17
C GLY A 131 9.13 0.91 -11.53
N PHE A 132 9.43 1.62 -10.48
CA PHE A 132 10.71 1.50 -9.77
C PHE A 132 10.62 0.58 -8.55
N ALA A 133 11.63 -0.25 -8.37
CA ALA A 133 11.76 -1.06 -7.16
C ALA A 133 12.03 -0.19 -5.93
N PHE A 134 11.40 -0.53 -4.82
CA PHE A 134 11.70 0.11 -3.53
C PHE A 134 13.12 -0.19 -3.07
N GLY A 135 13.68 0.70 -2.27
CA GLY A 135 14.83 0.36 -1.44
C GLY A 135 14.45 -0.65 -0.35
N ALA A 136 15.44 -1.31 0.23
CA ALA A 136 15.23 -2.31 1.29
C ALA A 136 14.44 -1.75 2.49
N GLY A 137 14.62 -0.47 2.83
CA GLY A 137 13.82 0.22 3.84
C GLY A 137 12.34 0.37 3.46
N GLY A 138 12.04 0.54 2.16
CA GLY A 138 10.68 0.58 1.64
C GLY A 138 9.98 -0.77 1.77
N TYR A 139 10.65 -1.87 1.41
CA TYR A 139 10.11 -3.22 1.59
C TYR A 139 9.91 -3.59 3.07
N ALA A 140 10.80 -3.15 3.97
CA ALA A 140 10.58 -3.31 5.41
C ALA A 140 9.32 -2.57 5.88
N THR A 141 9.12 -1.33 5.39
CA THR A 141 7.91 -0.54 5.66
C THR A 141 6.65 -1.21 5.11
N LEU A 142 6.69 -1.73 3.88
CA LEU A 142 5.57 -2.47 3.28
C LEU A 142 5.20 -3.70 4.10
N ALA A 143 6.19 -4.46 4.57
CA ALA A 143 5.97 -5.63 5.41
C ALA A 143 5.31 -5.27 6.76
N ASP A 144 5.76 -4.20 7.42
CA ASP A 144 5.15 -3.74 8.67
C ASP A 144 3.72 -3.23 8.45
N LEU A 145 3.50 -2.53 7.33
CA LEU A 145 2.18 -2.02 6.94
C LEU A 145 1.19 -3.16 6.66
N THR A 146 1.58 -4.16 5.86
CA THR A 146 0.72 -5.30 5.54
C THR A 146 0.46 -6.18 6.76
N ALA A 147 1.45 -6.36 7.63
CA ALA A 147 1.28 -7.10 8.89
C ALA A 147 0.20 -6.48 9.78
N GLU A 148 0.18 -5.14 9.90
CA GLU A 148 -0.83 -4.44 10.69
C GLU A 148 -2.16 -4.39 9.96
N ALA A 149 -2.20 -3.93 8.71
CA ALA A 149 -3.43 -3.80 7.93
C ALA A 149 -4.23 -5.11 7.82
N CYS A 150 -3.54 -6.26 7.75
CA CYS A 150 -4.17 -7.58 7.64
C CYS A 150 -4.47 -8.23 9.00
N SER A 151 -4.21 -7.55 10.12
CA SER A 151 -4.51 -8.07 11.45
C SER A 151 -5.99 -7.89 11.82
N LEU A 152 -6.52 -8.85 12.59
CA LEU A 152 -7.86 -8.74 13.16
C LEU A 152 -7.96 -7.52 14.09
N GLU A 153 -6.90 -7.26 14.84
CA GLU A 153 -6.83 -6.13 15.76
C GLU A 153 -6.98 -4.78 15.03
N CYS A 154 -6.33 -4.62 13.88
CA CYS A 154 -6.50 -3.43 13.05
C CYS A 154 -7.97 -3.28 12.60
N ALA A 155 -8.59 -4.36 12.13
CA ALA A 155 -9.98 -4.35 11.68
C ALA A 155 -10.96 -4.01 12.82
N GLN A 156 -10.73 -4.54 14.02
CA GLN A 156 -11.58 -4.30 15.19
C GLN A 156 -11.51 -2.87 15.72
N ARG A 157 -10.44 -2.14 15.44
CA ARG A 157 -10.31 -0.72 15.80
C ARG A 157 -11.06 0.23 14.87
N VAL A 158 -11.45 -0.21 13.68
CA VAL A 158 -12.23 0.62 12.75
C VAL A 158 -13.61 0.87 13.34
N PRO A 159 -14.12 2.12 13.39
CA PRO A 159 -15.45 2.40 13.92
C PRO A 159 -16.54 1.59 13.19
N HIS A 160 -17.38 0.86 13.93
CA HIS A 160 -18.38 -0.04 13.37
C HIS A 160 -19.42 0.63 12.46
N ALA A 161 -19.70 1.90 12.71
CA ALA A 161 -20.66 2.69 11.94
C ALA A 161 -20.04 3.38 10.70
N LEU A 162 -18.72 3.25 10.50
CA LEU A 162 -18.03 3.91 9.40
C LEU A 162 -18.37 3.21 8.08
N PRO A 163 -18.90 3.92 7.07
CA PRO A 163 -19.16 3.36 5.76
C PRO A 163 -17.85 2.95 5.06
N LEU A 164 -17.78 1.70 4.61
CA LEU A 164 -16.64 1.17 3.85
C LEU A 164 -17.12 0.61 2.52
N LEU A 165 -16.40 0.95 1.45
CA LEU A 165 -16.56 0.36 0.13
C LEU A 165 -15.30 -0.41 -0.24
N TYR A 166 -15.44 -1.71 -0.49
CA TYR A 166 -14.37 -2.54 -1.04
C TYR A 166 -14.63 -2.72 -2.54
N VAL A 167 -13.61 -2.45 -3.36
CA VAL A 167 -13.67 -2.54 -4.82
C VAL A 167 -12.47 -3.32 -5.32
N SER A 168 -12.71 -4.24 -6.24
CA SER A 168 -11.67 -5.03 -6.90
C SER A 168 -12.10 -5.32 -8.33
N GLY A 169 -11.17 -5.56 -9.24
CA GLY A 169 -11.46 -6.08 -10.56
C GLY A 169 -11.96 -7.52 -10.46
N SER A 170 -12.68 -7.99 -11.49
CA SER A 170 -13.15 -9.38 -11.54
C SER A 170 -12.03 -10.40 -11.71
N GLU A 171 -10.85 -9.95 -12.12
CA GLU A 171 -9.65 -10.76 -12.35
C GLU A 171 -8.47 -10.35 -11.44
N ASP A 172 -8.74 -9.54 -10.41
CA ASP A 172 -7.77 -9.03 -9.45
C ASP A 172 -7.50 -10.03 -8.29
#